data_7eadd0b6fc280557c60ef65acc9601a9
#
_entry.id   7eadd0b6fc280557c60ef65acc9601a9
#
_cell.length_a   1.000
_cell.length_b   1.000
_cell.length_c   1.000
_cell.angle_alpha   90.00
_cell.angle_beta   90.00
_cell.angle_gamma   90.00
#
_symmetry.space_group_name_H-M   'P 1'
#
loop_
_entity.id
_entity.type
_entity.pdbx_description
1 polymer ?
#
loop_
_entity_poly.entity_id
_entity_poly.type
_entity_poly.pdbx_seq_one_letter_code
_entity_poly.pdbx_strand_id
1 'polypeptide(L)'
;MRPILLAGHERALTQIKYNLDGDLIFSVAKDQQICVWFSHNGERLGTYHGHVGAIWTVDVDPTSTMIASGSADNTIRLWEVKTGKCLKTWEFPTAVKRVEFNEDGTKLLGVTEKRMGYLSNIVVIDINPDITAEQTDEKSLTIVCDESKATVAGWSQASKYIIAGHEDGSVSQYDAKTGELLDNVPIHELDKPIVDLQWSPDRTYFITACRDKTAKLISARDLATLKTYTADTPLNSATITPKKDFVILGGGQAAMEVTTTSGRQGRFEARFYHKVFEDEIGRVRGHFGPLNTVAADPTGRSYASGGEDGYVRVHHFDKGYFDFNYEVEREHLNRLQ
;
A
#
# COMPACT_ATOMS: atom_id res chain seq x y z
N MET A 1 22.73 -1.22 7.38
CA MET A 1 21.70 -0.13 7.43
C MET A 1 21.30 0.13 8.87
N ARG A 2 21.36 1.38 9.37
CA ARG A 2 20.72 1.78 10.63
C ARG A 2 19.39 2.45 10.30
N PRO A 3 18.25 2.00 10.86
CA PRO A 3 16.98 2.65 10.61
C PRO A 3 16.88 4.00 11.33
N ILE A 4 16.21 4.94 10.69
CA ILE A 4 15.67 6.11 11.37
C ILE A 4 14.34 5.69 11.98
N LEU A 5 14.20 5.92 13.29
CA LEU A 5 13.00 5.53 14.03
C LEU A 5 12.07 6.73 14.17
N LEU A 6 10.87 6.64 13.61
CA LEU A 6 9.85 7.67 13.71
C LEU A 6 8.84 7.24 14.79
N ALA A 7 8.90 7.93 15.93
CA ALA A 7 8.02 7.69 17.07
C ALA A 7 6.91 8.74 17.10
N GLY A 8 5.66 8.33 16.98
CA GLY A 8 4.55 9.30 16.97
C GLY A 8 3.17 8.67 17.00
N HIS A 9 3.07 7.37 16.74
CA HIS A 9 1.82 6.62 16.86
C HIS A 9 1.76 5.82 18.16
N GLU A 10 0.60 5.84 18.81
CA GLU A 10 0.36 5.11 20.07
C GLU A 10 -0.21 3.70 19.83
N ARG A 11 -0.65 3.41 18.59
CA ARG A 11 -1.22 2.13 18.19
C ARG A 11 -0.59 1.63 16.89
N ALA A 12 -0.94 0.39 16.55
CA ALA A 12 -0.49 -0.28 15.34
C ALA A 12 -0.66 0.56 14.09
N LEU A 13 0.41 0.64 13.30
CA LEU A 13 0.37 1.24 11.98
C LEU A 13 -0.49 0.40 11.04
N THR A 14 -1.20 1.08 10.16
CA THR A 14 -2.06 0.46 9.14
C THR A 14 -1.51 0.66 7.75
N GLN A 15 -1.00 1.85 7.44
CA GLN A 15 -0.37 2.13 6.14
C GLN A 15 0.70 3.21 6.25
N ILE A 16 1.69 3.11 5.36
CA ILE A 16 2.71 4.11 5.09
C ILE A 16 2.68 4.42 3.60
N LYS A 17 2.82 5.70 3.26
CA LYS A 17 2.92 6.15 1.86
C LYS A 17 3.99 7.22 1.73
N TYR A 18 4.83 7.12 0.71
CA TYR A 18 5.68 8.23 0.26
C TYR A 18 4.90 9.12 -0.71
N ASN A 19 5.25 10.41 -0.76
CA ASN A 19 4.87 11.24 -1.89
C ASN A 19 5.71 10.90 -3.13
N LEU A 20 5.35 11.45 -4.28
CA LEU A 20 6.02 11.12 -5.55
C LEU A 20 7.51 11.52 -5.58
N ASP A 21 7.87 12.62 -4.91
CA ASP A 21 9.25 13.09 -4.81
C ASP A 21 10.12 12.31 -3.81
N GLY A 22 9.48 11.49 -2.96
CA GLY A 22 10.15 10.67 -1.96
C GLY A 22 10.72 11.44 -0.77
N ASP A 23 10.42 12.72 -0.63
CA ASP A 23 10.91 13.58 0.47
C ASP A 23 9.98 13.54 1.69
N LEU A 24 8.70 13.20 1.50
CA LEU A 24 7.70 13.09 2.56
C LEU A 24 7.23 11.66 2.75
N ILE A 25 6.95 11.32 4.01
CA ILE A 25 6.30 10.07 4.41
C ILE A 25 5.03 10.42 5.16
N PHE A 26 3.93 9.80 4.77
CA PHE A 26 2.66 9.83 5.48
C PHE A 26 2.43 8.49 6.15
N SER A 27 2.12 8.50 7.44
CA SER A 27 1.82 7.30 8.21
C SER A 27 0.49 7.42 8.90
N VAL A 28 -0.28 6.34 8.88
CA VAL A 28 -1.60 6.25 9.52
C VAL A 28 -1.68 5.01 10.39
N ALA A 29 -2.47 5.11 11.47
CA ALA A 29 -2.57 4.09 12.47
C ALA A 29 -3.97 3.96 13.06
N LYS A 30 -4.14 2.96 13.92
CA LYS A 30 -5.38 2.74 14.69
C LYS A 30 -5.61 3.80 15.78
N ASP A 31 -4.70 4.73 15.98
CA ASP A 31 -4.78 5.86 16.94
C ASP A 31 -5.50 7.10 16.40
N GLN A 32 -6.10 7.01 15.20
CA GLN A 32 -6.90 8.08 14.57
C GLN A 32 -6.06 9.27 14.08
N GLN A 33 -4.75 9.12 13.99
CA GLN A 33 -3.83 10.17 13.57
C GLN A 33 -3.21 9.88 12.21
N ILE A 34 -2.98 10.95 11.45
CA ILE A 34 -2.14 10.94 10.26
C ILE A 34 -0.90 11.76 10.60
N CYS A 35 0.28 11.17 10.51
CA CYS A 35 1.53 11.87 10.73
C CYS A 35 2.28 12.07 9.43
N VAL A 36 2.90 13.24 9.26
CA VAL A 36 3.77 13.55 8.13
C VAL A 36 5.20 13.81 8.61
N TRP A 37 6.17 13.27 7.88
CA TRP A 37 7.59 13.23 8.24
C TRP A 37 8.46 13.55 7.03
N PHE A 38 9.62 14.15 7.25
CA PHE A 38 10.69 14.14 6.26
C PHE A 38 11.33 12.75 6.18
N SER A 39 11.44 12.21 4.96
CA SER A 39 12.01 10.87 4.73
C SER A 39 13.51 10.81 5.03
N HIS A 40 14.24 11.89 4.81
CA HIS A 40 15.70 11.93 4.90
C HIS A 40 16.25 11.94 6.34
N ASN A 41 15.52 12.54 7.28
CA ASN A 41 15.96 12.68 8.67
C ASN A 41 14.95 12.20 9.71
N GLY A 42 13.70 11.92 9.29
CA GLY A 42 12.63 11.46 10.17
C GLY A 42 12.00 12.56 11.04
N GLU A 43 12.27 13.83 10.75
CA GLU A 43 11.65 14.95 11.45
C GLU A 43 10.15 14.97 11.18
N ARG A 44 9.35 15.11 12.26
CA ARG A 44 7.90 15.20 12.16
C ARG A 44 7.49 16.61 11.77
N LEU A 45 6.83 16.75 10.63
CA LEU A 45 6.32 18.02 10.15
C LEU A 45 4.97 18.38 10.76
N GLY A 46 4.11 17.41 11.00
CA GLY A 46 2.79 17.67 11.55
C GLY A 46 1.94 16.41 11.75
N THR A 47 0.74 16.67 12.26
CA THR A 47 -0.29 15.65 12.47
C THR A 47 -1.64 16.21 12.05
N TYR A 48 -2.40 15.44 11.28
CA TYR A 48 -3.76 15.81 10.91
C TYR A 48 -4.74 15.15 11.89
N HIS A 49 -5.62 15.95 12.46
CA HIS A 49 -6.62 15.53 13.41
C HIS A 49 -8.03 15.70 12.84
N GLY A 50 -8.91 14.75 13.13
CA GLY A 50 -10.33 14.87 12.75
C GLY A 50 -11.05 13.53 12.63
N HIS A 51 -10.38 12.45 12.22
CA HIS A 51 -10.99 11.14 12.25
C HIS A 51 -11.29 10.69 13.68
N VAL A 52 -12.43 10.02 13.86
CA VAL A 52 -12.87 9.47 15.16
C VAL A 52 -12.80 7.94 15.20
N GLY A 53 -12.30 7.32 14.16
CA GLY A 53 -12.08 5.87 14.02
C GLY A 53 -10.66 5.57 13.52
N ALA A 54 -10.25 4.30 13.63
CA ALA A 54 -8.97 3.84 13.11
C ALA A 54 -8.81 4.23 11.64
N ILE A 55 -7.69 4.81 11.26
CA ILE A 55 -7.41 5.15 9.87
C ILE A 55 -6.77 3.94 9.22
N TRP A 56 -7.35 3.47 8.13
CA TRP A 56 -6.89 2.28 7.44
C TRP A 56 -5.92 2.57 6.30
N THR A 57 -6.09 3.73 5.66
CA THR A 57 -5.43 4.03 4.40
C THR A 57 -5.17 5.53 4.25
N VAL A 58 -4.12 5.85 3.54
CA VAL A 58 -3.76 7.21 3.13
C VAL A 58 -3.15 7.16 1.73
N ASP A 59 -3.44 8.13 0.91
CA ASP A 59 -2.75 8.36 -0.35
C ASP A 59 -2.51 9.84 -0.59
N VAL A 60 -1.50 10.13 -1.41
CA VAL A 60 -1.02 11.48 -1.69
C VAL A 60 -1.24 11.78 -3.17
N ASP A 61 -1.75 12.95 -3.48
CA ASP A 61 -1.89 13.40 -4.87
C ASP A 61 -0.50 13.59 -5.53
N PRO A 62 -0.41 13.52 -6.86
CA PRO A 62 0.89 13.60 -7.55
C PRO A 62 1.66 14.90 -7.32
N THR A 63 0.95 15.97 -6.98
CA THR A 63 1.54 17.31 -6.73
C THR A 63 1.95 17.52 -5.27
N SER A 64 1.66 16.54 -4.38
CA SER A 64 1.91 16.63 -2.94
C SER A 64 1.20 17.83 -2.27
N THR A 65 0.06 18.26 -2.82
CA THR A 65 -0.75 19.35 -2.28
C THR A 65 -1.90 18.84 -1.41
N MET A 66 -2.40 17.66 -1.71
CA MET A 66 -3.51 17.03 -1.00
C MET A 66 -3.18 15.60 -0.59
N ILE A 67 -3.79 15.15 0.50
CA ILE A 67 -3.87 13.73 0.85
C ILE A 67 -5.32 13.32 1.05
N ALA A 68 -5.61 12.08 0.76
CA ALA A 68 -6.88 11.44 1.09
C ALA A 68 -6.66 10.37 2.15
N SER A 69 -7.60 10.22 3.07
CA SER A 69 -7.57 9.19 4.10
C SER A 69 -8.91 8.48 4.21
N GLY A 70 -8.87 7.16 4.47
CA GLY A 70 -10.05 6.34 4.71
C GLY A 70 -10.03 5.71 6.09
N SER A 71 -11.19 5.71 6.76
CA SER A 71 -11.27 5.37 8.18
C SER A 71 -12.42 4.43 8.53
N ALA A 72 -12.30 3.83 9.71
CA ALA A 72 -13.33 3.05 10.37
C ALA A 72 -14.53 3.91 10.84
N ASP A 73 -14.41 5.24 10.81
CA ASP A 73 -15.52 6.17 11.05
C ASP A 73 -16.44 6.32 9.85
N ASN A 74 -16.26 5.48 8.82
CA ASN A 74 -17.05 5.44 7.59
C ASN A 74 -16.87 6.69 6.70
N THR A 75 -15.73 7.38 6.83
CA THR A 75 -15.48 8.57 6.02
C THR A 75 -14.23 8.45 5.16
N ILE A 76 -14.25 9.14 4.02
CA ILE A 76 -13.06 9.59 3.31
C ILE A 76 -12.90 11.08 3.63
N ARG A 77 -11.68 11.49 3.97
CA ARG A 77 -11.35 12.89 4.17
C ARG A 77 -10.23 13.32 3.23
N LEU A 78 -10.39 14.51 2.67
CA LEU A 78 -9.38 15.19 1.87
C LEU A 78 -8.77 16.30 2.70
N TRP A 79 -7.45 16.40 2.68
CA TRP A 79 -6.70 17.36 3.50
C TRP A 79 -5.71 18.13 2.65
N GLU A 80 -5.48 19.39 2.99
CA GLU A 80 -4.37 20.16 2.47
C GLU A 80 -3.07 19.73 3.18
N VAL A 81 -2.05 19.33 2.41
CA VAL A 81 -0.78 18.82 2.96
C VAL A 81 -0.08 19.87 3.82
N LYS A 82 0.00 21.11 3.34
CA LYS A 82 0.76 22.18 3.98
C LYS A 82 0.21 22.61 5.34
N THR A 83 -1.09 22.66 5.49
CA THR A 83 -1.75 23.22 6.69
C THR A 83 -2.38 22.17 7.59
N GLY A 84 -2.64 20.98 7.06
CA GLY A 84 -3.41 19.93 7.74
C GLY A 84 -4.91 20.23 7.82
N LYS A 85 -5.40 21.24 7.08
CA LYS A 85 -6.83 21.59 7.03
C LYS A 85 -7.59 20.50 6.28
N CYS A 86 -8.71 20.04 6.86
CA CYS A 86 -9.65 19.18 6.16
C CYS A 86 -10.41 20.01 5.13
N LEU A 87 -10.28 19.65 3.85
CA LEU A 87 -10.93 20.32 2.72
C LEU A 87 -12.33 19.78 2.47
N LYS A 88 -12.49 18.44 2.60
CA LYS A 88 -13.77 17.76 2.35
C LYS A 88 -13.86 16.47 3.17
N THR A 89 -15.11 16.11 3.50
CA THR A 89 -15.45 14.81 4.11
C THR A 89 -16.59 14.19 3.33
N TRP A 90 -16.41 12.93 2.91
CA TRP A 90 -17.46 12.11 2.30
C TRP A 90 -17.83 10.99 3.24
N GLU A 91 -19.14 10.79 3.45
CA GLU A 91 -19.67 9.76 4.33
C GLU A 91 -20.16 8.54 3.53
N PHE A 92 -19.94 7.36 4.12
CA PHE A 92 -20.30 6.07 3.54
C PHE A 92 -21.07 5.24 4.58
N PRO A 93 -21.85 4.22 4.15
CA PRO A 93 -22.54 3.34 5.08
C PRO A 93 -21.60 2.48 5.93
N THR A 94 -20.39 2.22 5.44
CA THR A 94 -19.40 1.31 6.07
C THR A 94 -18.00 1.90 6.00
N ALA A 95 -17.09 1.31 6.78
CA ALA A 95 -15.69 1.72 6.86
C ALA A 95 -15.00 1.73 5.49
N VAL A 96 -14.12 2.70 5.30
CA VAL A 96 -13.29 2.81 4.09
C VAL A 96 -11.94 2.14 4.34
N LYS A 97 -11.60 1.14 3.53
CA LYS A 97 -10.40 0.30 3.68
C LYS A 97 -9.24 0.70 2.78
N ARG A 98 -9.52 1.29 1.64
CA ARG A 98 -8.50 1.75 0.69
C ARG A 98 -8.92 3.07 0.07
N VAL A 99 -7.95 3.95 -0.14
CA VAL A 99 -8.07 5.12 -1.02
C VAL A 99 -6.84 5.18 -1.92
N GLU A 100 -7.02 5.66 -3.15
CA GLU A 100 -5.92 5.86 -4.09
C GLU A 100 -6.27 6.96 -5.09
N PHE A 101 -5.38 7.94 -5.25
CA PHE A 101 -5.46 8.90 -6.34
C PHE A 101 -5.05 8.26 -7.65
N ASN A 102 -5.66 8.69 -8.74
CA ASN A 102 -5.16 8.37 -10.07
C ASN A 102 -3.89 9.17 -10.40
N GLU A 103 -3.25 8.86 -11.54
CA GLU A 103 -1.94 9.42 -11.91
C GLU A 103 -1.94 10.95 -12.08
N ASP A 104 -3.04 11.55 -12.46
CA ASP A 104 -3.17 13.00 -12.66
C ASP A 104 -3.78 13.73 -11.45
N GLY A 105 -4.16 13.02 -10.38
CA GLY A 105 -4.75 13.59 -9.17
C GLY A 105 -6.18 14.10 -9.31
N THR A 106 -6.84 13.84 -10.45
CA THR A 106 -8.19 14.32 -10.73
C THR A 106 -9.31 13.39 -10.26
N LYS A 107 -8.95 12.16 -9.87
CA LYS A 107 -9.89 11.15 -9.36
C LYS A 107 -9.35 10.47 -8.11
N LEU A 108 -10.25 10.20 -7.19
CA LEU A 108 -9.99 9.45 -5.97
C LEU A 108 -10.84 8.18 -5.96
N LEU A 109 -10.19 7.04 -5.82
CA LEU A 109 -10.84 5.75 -5.61
C LEU A 109 -10.96 5.49 -4.12
N GLY A 110 -12.09 4.92 -3.68
CA GLY A 110 -12.30 4.43 -2.33
C GLY A 110 -12.90 3.03 -2.32
N VAL A 111 -12.43 2.15 -1.43
CA VAL A 111 -13.00 0.81 -1.22
C VAL A 111 -13.70 0.77 0.12
N THR A 112 -15.00 0.44 0.12
CA THR A 112 -15.81 0.33 1.33
C THR A 112 -15.93 -1.14 1.79
N GLU A 113 -16.08 -1.33 3.10
CA GLU A 113 -16.17 -2.67 3.69
C GLU A 113 -17.56 -3.29 3.52
N LYS A 114 -17.62 -4.61 3.31
CA LYS A 114 -18.88 -5.38 3.41
C LYS A 114 -19.24 -5.56 4.88
N ARG A 115 -20.32 -4.94 5.35
CA ARG A 115 -20.76 -5.00 6.74
C ARG A 115 -22.23 -4.69 6.91
N MET A 116 -22.91 -5.33 7.87
CA MET A 116 -24.29 -5.05 8.28
C MET A 116 -25.31 -5.01 7.12
N GLY A 117 -25.16 -5.92 6.15
CA GLY A 117 -26.04 -5.98 4.98
C GLY A 117 -25.64 -5.09 3.81
N TYR A 118 -24.68 -4.20 3.99
CA TYR A 118 -24.08 -3.43 2.89
C TYR A 118 -22.99 -4.23 2.19
N LEU A 119 -22.99 -4.23 0.86
CA LEU A 119 -21.95 -4.83 0.04
C LEU A 119 -20.68 -3.95 0.05
N SER A 120 -19.56 -4.56 -0.29
CA SER A 120 -18.34 -3.82 -0.58
C SER A 120 -18.49 -3.09 -1.91
N ASN A 121 -18.11 -1.83 -1.95
CA ASN A 121 -18.15 -1.01 -3.15
C ASN A 121 -16.78 -0.39 -3.44
N ILE A 122 -16.47 -0.27 -4.71
CA ILE A 122 -15.41 0.60 -5.20
C ILE A 122 -16.08 1.87 -5.70
N VAL A 123 -15.75 2.99 -5.10
CA VAL A 123 -16.32 4.29 -5.46
C VAL A 123 -15.26 5.18 -6.07
N VAL A 124 -15.63 5.98 -7.06
CA VAL A 124 -14.75 6.99 -7.66
C VAL A 124 -15.38 8.36 -7.46
N ILE A 125 -14.58 9.31 -7.02
CA ILE A 125 -14.95 10.70 -6.79
C ILE A 125 -14.03 11.57 -7.63
N ASP A 126 -14.59 12.53 -8.34
CA ASP A 126 -13.82 13.52 -9.09
C ASP A 126 -13.24 14.56 -8.12
N ILE A 127 -11.95 14.83 -8.24
CA ILE A 127 -11.22 15.75 -7.38
C ILE A 127 -10.87 17.00 -8.17
N ASN A 128 -11.20 18.15 -7.60
CA ASN A 128 -10.70 19.41 -8.12
C ASN A 128 -9.28 19.64 -7.60
N PRO A 129 -8.26 19.78 -8.47
CA PRO A 129 -6.89 20.01 -8.04
C PRO A 129 -6.66 21.39 -7.40
N ASP A 130 -7.57 22.33 -7.59
CA ASP A 130 -7.52 23.61 -6.89
C ASP A 130 -8.03 23.43 -5.45
N ILE A 131 -7.11 23.52 -4.48
CA ILE A 131 -7.42 23.37 -3.04
C ILE A 131 -8.35 24.45 -2.49
N THR A 132 -8.53 25.57 -3.21
CA THR A 132 -9.43 26.66 -2.83
C THR A 132 -10.85 26.45 -3.35
N ALA A 133 -11.02 25.56 -4.33
CA ALA A 133 -12.31 25.26 -4.93
C ALA A 133 -13.10 24.27 -4.08
N GLU A 134 -14.41 24.36 -4.21
CA GLU A 134 -15.32 23.39 -3.58
C GLU A 134 -15.20 22.03 -4.26
N GLN A 135 -15.13 20.97 -3.45
CA GLN A 135 -15.12 19.58 -3.90
C GLN A 135 -16.54 19.07 -4.05
N THR A 136 -16.78 18.23 -5.07
CA THR A 136 -18.09 17.63 -5.31
C THR A 136 -18.52 16.66 -4.21
N ASP A 137 -19.81 16.50 -3.99
CA ASP A 137 -20.41 15.45 -3.17
C ASP A 137 -20.76 14.19 -4.01
N GLU A 138 -20.75 14.32 -5.32
CA GLU A 138 -21.17 13.25 -6.23
C GLU A 138 -20.07 12.21 -6.44
N LYS A 139 -20.48 10.96 -6.51
CA LYS A 139 -19.62 9.83 -6.91
C LYS A 139 -19.76 9.68 -8.41
N SER A 140 -18.67 9.82 -9.15
CA SER A 140 -18.68 9.67 -10.61
C SER A 140 -18.85 8.22 -11.05
N LEU A 141 -18.47 7.26 -10.20
CA LEU A 141 -18.63 5.82 -10.45
C LEU A 141 -18.84 5.08 -9.14
N THR A 142 -19.68 4.02 -9.17
CA THR A 142 -19.82 3.07 -8.08
C THR A 142 -19.89 1.66 -8.65
N ILE A 143 -18.94 0.80 -8.28
CA ILE A 143 -18.88 -0.61 -8.64
C ILE A 143 -19.25 -1.42 -7.40
N VAL A 144 -20.28 -2.24 -7.51
CA VAL A 144 -20.73 -3.13 -6.43
C VAL A 144 -20.00 -4.47 -6.54
N CYS A 145 -19.28 -4.85 -5.49
CA CYS A 145 -18.59 -6.14 -5.42
C CYS A 145 -19.50 -7.14 -4.66
N ASP A 146 -20.37 -7.82 -5.40
CA ASP A 146 -21.39 -8.72 -4.85
C ASP A 146 -20.88 -10.16 -4.67
N GLU A 147 -20.07 -10.66 -5.58
CA GLU A 147 -19.52 -12.02 -5.54
C GLU A 147 -18.50 -12.17 -4.40
N SER A 148 -17.48 -11.34 -4.39
CA SER A 148 -16.44 -11.34 -3.37
C SER A 148 -16.13 -9.91 -2.91
N LYS A 149 -15.89 -9.76 -1.61
CA LYS A 149 -15.57 -8.47 -1.00
C LYS A 149 -14.23 -7.95 -1.53
N ALA A 150 -14.24 -6.75 -2.10
CA ALA A 150 -13.00 -6.04 -2.41
C ALA A 150 -12.29 -5.63 -1.11
N THR A 151 -11.01 -5.92 -1.02
CA THR A 151 -10.15 -5.59 0.12
C THR A 151 -9.21 -4.45 -0.19
N VAL A 152 -8.73 -4.40 -1.43
CA VAL A 152 -7.84 -3.39 -1.98
C VAL A 152 -8.23 -3.08 -3.42
N ALA A 153 -7.98 -1.88 -3.88
CA ALA A 153 -8.08 -1.53 -5.30
C ALA A 153 -7.12 -0.39 -5.65
N GLY A 154 -6.84 -0.24 -6.93
CA GLY A 154 -5.97 0.82 -7.43
C GLY A 154 -6.11 1.05 -8.93
N TRP A 155 -5.47 2.13 -9.42
CA TRP A 155 -5.52 2.58 -10.81
C TRP A 155 -4.37 2.02 -11.62
N SER A 156 -4.65 1.41 -12.78
CA SER A 156 -3.64 1.05 -13.76
C SER A 156 -3.10 2.27 -14.50
N GLN A 157 -2.08 2.06 -15.34
CA GLN A 157 -1.48 3.08 -16.20
C GLN A 157 -2.56 3.88 -16.96
N ALA A 158 -2.38 5.21 -17.00
CA ALA A 158 -3.29 6.15 -17.63
C ALA A 158 -4.75 6.04 -17.12
N SER A 159 -4.96 5.54 -15.91
CA SER A 159 -6.29 5.32 -15.32
C SER A 159 -7.24 4.52 -16.21
N LYS A 160 -6.70 3.57 -16.99
CA LYS A 160 -7.48 2.81 -17.97
C LYS A 160 -8.36 1.76 -17.29
N TYR A 161 -7.81 1.09 -16.27
CA TYR A 161 -8.49 0.05 -15.51
C TYR A 161 -8.47 0.37 -14.01
N ILE A 162 -9.46 -0.13 -13.30
CA ILE A 162 -9.44 -0.30 -11.86
C ILE A 162 -9.17 -1.78 -11.60
N ILE A 163 -8.12 -2.07 -10.85
CA ILE A 163 -7.77 -3.43 -10.43
C ILE A 163 -8.14 -3.58 -8.96
N ALA A 164 -8.87 -4.63 -8.63
CA ALA A 164 -9.28 -4.93 -7.26
C ALA A 164 -8.82 -6.32 -6.82
N GLY A 165 -8.26 -6.41 -5.61
CA GLY A 165 -8.00 -7.68 -4.93
C GLY A 165 -9.12 -7.98 -3.95
N HIS A 166 -9.47 -9.26 -3.83
CA HIS A 166 -10.63 -9.73 -3.09
C HIS A 166 -10.29 -10.62 -1.89
N GLU A 167 -11.30 -10.84 -1.04
CA GLU A 167 -11.20 -11.68 0.16
C GLU A 167 -11.00 -13.16 -0.17
N ASP A 168 -11.47 -13.61 -1.32
CA ASP A 168 -11.35 -15.00 -1.80
C ASP A 168 -10.03 -15.29 -2.53
N GLY A 169 -9.14 -14.30 -2.67
CA GLY A 169 -7.86 -14.45 -3.36
C GLY A 169 -7.94 -14.18 -4.87
N SER A 170 -9.08 -13.76 -5.40
CA SER A 170 -9.23 -13.36 -6.80
C SER A 170 -8.80 -11.91 -7.02
N VAL A 171 -8.50 -11.57 -8.27
CA VAL A 171 -8.24 -10.22 -8.75
C VAL A 171 -9.18 -9.91 -9.89
N SER A 172 -9.89 -8.80 -9.79
CA SER A 172 -10.79 -8.31 -10.83
C SER A 172 -10.21 -7.10 -11.55
N GLN A 173 -10.51 -7.00 -12.83
CA GLN A 173 -10.22 -5.84 -13.67
C GLN A 173 -11.53 -5.22 -14.16
N TYR A 174 -11.68 -3.92 -13.91
CA TYR A 174 -12.84 -3.14 -14.34
C TYR A 174 -12.42 -2.04 -15.32
N ASP A 175 -13.28 -1.74 -16.28
CA ASP A 175 -13.13 -0.52 -17.07
C ASP A 175 -13.32 0.72 -16.17
N ALA A 176 -12.33 1.61 -16.15
CA ALA A 176 -12.34 2.73 -15.22
C ALA A 176 -13.38 3.82 -15.56
N LYS A 177 -13.95 3.80 -16.76
CA LYS A 177 -14.96 4.77 -17.21
C LYS A 177 -16.37 4.26 -16.97
N THR A 178 -16.61 2.98 -17.28
CA THR A 178 -17.96 2.38 -17.23
C THR A 178 -18.22 1.62 -15.94
N GLY A 179 -17.16 1.16 -15.25
CA GLY A 179 -17.25 0.26 -14.11
C GLY A 179 -17.58 -1.19 -14.48
N GLU A 180 -17.59 -1.52 -15.78
CA GLU A 180 -17.87 -2.87 -16.25
C GLU A 180 -16.75 -3.83 -15.86
N LEU A 181 -17.11 -5.01 -15.36
CA LEU A 181 -16.15 -6.09 -15.09
C LEU A 181 -15.64 -6.65 -16.41
N LEU A 182 -14.35 -6.55 -16.64
CA LEU A 182 -13.68 -7.06 -17.83
C LEU A 182 -13.13 -8.46 -17.62
N ASP A 183 -12.54 -8.72 -16.46
CA ASP A 183 -11.96 -10.01 -16.12
C ASP A 183 -11.94 -10.23 -14.61
N ASN A 184 -11.99 -11.50 -14.17
CA ASN A 184 -11.84 -11.92 -12.79
C ASN A 184 -11.06 -13.23 -12.73
N VAL A 185 -9.86 -13.21 -12.16
CA VAL A 185 -8.93 -14.35 -12.17
C VAL A 185 -8.60 -14.78 -10.75
N PRO A 186 -8.73 -16.07 -10.40
CA PRO A 186 -8.26 -16.61 -9.13
C PRO A 186 -6.72 -16.65 -9.14
N ILE A 187 -6.11 -15.67 -8.48
CA ILE A 187 -4.66 -15.49 -8.48
C ILE A 187 -4.01 -16.21 -7.30
N HIS A 188 -4.61 -16.08 -6.11
CA HIS A 188 -4.11 -16.64 -4.86
C HIS A 188 -4.90 -17.87 -4.42
N GLU A 189 -4.48 -18.50 -3.33
CA GLU A 189 -5.20 -19.63 -2.74
C GLU A 189 -6.62 -19.21 -2.35
N LEU A 190 -7.59 -20.07 -2.63
CA LEU A 190 -9.00 -19.82 -2.36
C LEU A 190 -9.24 -19.51 -0.87
N ASP A 191 -10.09 -18.53 -0.62
CA ASP A 191 -10.44 -18.04 0.73
C ASP A 191 -9.25 -17.47 1.53
N LYS A 192 -8.22 -17.02 0.80
CA LYS A 192 -7.11 -16.26 1.39
C LYS A 192 -7.14 -14.82 0.90
N PRO A 193 -7.40 -13.85 1.78
CA PRO A 193 -7.56 -12.47 1.38
C PRO A 193 -6.27 -11.86 0.84
N ILE A 194 -6.40 -11.14 -0.27
CA ILE A 194 -5.41 -10.19 -0.72
C ILE A 194 -5.51 -8.96 0.19
N VAL A 195 -4.41 -8.56 0.81
CA VAL A 195 -4.41 -7.52 1.85
C VAL A 195 -3.70 -6.24 1.44
N ASP A 196 -2.85 -6.30 0.41
CA ASP A 196 -2.18 -5.12 -0.15
C ASP A 196 -1.99 -5.28 -1.66
N LEU A 197 -1.97 -4.13 -2.35
CA LEU A 197 -1.70 -4.00 -3.77
C LEU A 197 -0.86 -2.74 -3.96
N GLN A 198 0.32 -2.88 -4.56
CA GLN A 198 1.19 -1.75 -4.87
C GLN A 198 1.69 -1.82 -6.32
N TRP A 199 1.76 -0.67 -6.95
CA TRP A 199 2.07 -0.54 -8.37
C TRP A 199 3.57 -0.48 -8.65
N SER A 200 3.96 -0.95 -9.84
CA SER A 200 5.22 -0.56 -10.46
C SER A 200 5.23 0.95 -10.74
N PRO A 201 6.40 1.57 -10.87
CA PRO A 201 6.48 3.01 -11.14
C PRO A 201 5.70 3.46 -12.40
N ASP A 202 5.59 2.59 -13.40
CA ASP A 202 4.88 2.84 -14.66
C ASP A 202 3.43 2.31 -14.67
N ARG A 203 2.97 1.72 -13.54
CA ARG A 203 1.64 1.12 -13.37
C ARG A 203 1.24 0.08 -14.43
N THR A 204 2.21 -0.53 -15.12
CA THR A 204 1.97 -1.60 -16.09
C THR A 204 1.81 -2.97 -15.44
N TYR A 205 2.38 -3.15 -14.25
CA TYR A 205 2.21 -4.31 -13.39
C TYR A 205 2.15 -3.89 -11.93
N PHE A 206 1.71 -4.78 -11.08
CA PHE A 206 1.57 -4.55 -9.65
C PHE A 206 1.96 -5.78 -8.85
N ILE A 207 2.22 -5.59 -7.57
CA ILE A 207 2.47 -6.67 -6.61
C ILE A 207 1.30 -6.76 -5.64
N THR A 208 0.85 -7.99 -5.38
CA THR A 208 -0.13 -8.29 -4.34
C THR A 208 0.54 -8.97 -3.16
N ALA A 209 0.05 -8.70 -1.94
CA ALA A 209 0.37 -9.45 -0.75
C ALA A 209 -0.87 -10.20 -0.27
N CYS A 210 -0.73 -11.50 0.01
CA CYS A 210 -1.83 -12.35 0.40
C CYS A 210 -1.53 -13.13 1.69
N ARG A 211 -2.60 -13.48 2.40
CA ARG A 211 -2.53 -14.31 3.61
C ARG A 211 -2.18 -15.77 3.33
N ASP A 212 -2.14 -16.19 2.07
CA ASP A 212 -1.63 -17.49 1.62
C ASP A 212 -0.10 -17.62 1.70
N LYS A 213 0.60 -16.62 2.27
CA LYS A 213 2.06 -16.50 2.39
C LYS A 213 2.77 -16.22 1.06
N THR A 214 2.06 -15.81 0.03
CA THR A 214 2.66 -15.43 -1.25
C THR A 214 2.45 -13.97 -1.57
N ALA A 215 3.40 -13.39 -2.28
CA ALA A 215 3.25 -12.16 -3.03
C ALA A 215 3.42 -12.46 -4.51
N LYS A 216 2.61 -11.86 -5.37
CA LYS A 216 2.66 -12.12 -6.80
C LYS A 216 2.78 -10.83 -7.59
N LEU A 217 3.66 -10.82 -8.58
CA LEU A 217 3.69 -9.80 -9.62
C LEU A 217 2.70 -10.18 -10.71
N ILE A 218 1.85 -9.24 -11.07
CA ILE A 218 0.71 -9.46 -11.96
C ILE A 218 0.71 -8.35 -13.02
N SER A 219 0.51 -8.71 -14.26
CA SER A 219 0.33 -7.77 -15.36
C SER A 219 -1.01 -7.06 -15.23
N ALA A 220 -1.02 -5.72 -15.33
CA ALA A 220 -2.25 -4.94 -15.26
C ALA A 220 -3.10 -5.06 -16.54
N ARG A 221 -2.54 -5.57 -17.63
CA ARG A 221 -3.20 -5.67 -18.92
C ARG A 221 -4.14 -6.87 -19.03
N ASP A 222 -3.67 -8.03 -18.56
CA ASP A 222 -4.29 -9.34 -18.79
C ASP A 222 -4.35 -10.22 -17.53
N LEU A 223 -4.06 -9.65 -16.37
CA LEU A 223 -4.01 -10.29 -15.06
C LEU A 223 -3.10 -11.54 -15.00
N ALA A 224 -2.18 -11.69 -15.97
CA ALA A 224 -1.24 -12.80 -15.97
C ALA A 224 -0.26 -12.70 -14.79
N THR A 225 -0.08 -13.79 -14.05
CA THR A 225 0.94 -13.88 -13.00
C THR A 225 2.33 -13.95 -13.64
N LEU A 226 3.14 -12.93 -13.39
CA LEU A 226 4.51 -12.82 -13.92
C LEU A 226 5.51 -13.54 -13.02
N LYS A 227 5.39 -13.38 -11.69
CA LYS A 227 6.30 -13.92 -10.67
C LYS A 227 5.56 -14.24 -9.38
N THR A 228 6.12 -15.20 -8.60
CA THR A 228 5.57 -15.60 -7.30
C THR A 228 6.66 -15.67 -6.25
N TYR A 229 6.50 -14.96 -5.15
CA TYR A 229 7.42 -14.96 -4.02
C TYR A 229 6.76 -15.63 -2.84
N THR A 230 7.40 -16.68 -2.29
CA THR A 230 6.83 -17.47 -1.19
C THR A 230 7.56 -17.14 0.12
N ALA A 231 6.78 -16.83 1.15
CA ALA A 231 7.26 -16.60 2.51
C ALA A 231 6.82 -17.74 3.44
N ASP A 232 7.45 -17.83 4.62
CA ASP A 232 7.07 -18.81 5.67
C ASP A 232 5.93 -18.30 6.55
N THR A 233 5.58 -17.03 6.49
CA THR A 233 4.50 -16.40 7.27
C THR A 233 3.51 -15.66 6.37
N PRO A 234 2.25 -15.48 6.82
CA PRO A 234 1.27 -14.67 6.10
C PRO A 234 1.81 -13.26 5.83
N LEU A 235 1.54 -12.75 4.65
CA LEU A 235 1.94 -11.41 4.25
C LEU A 235 0.85 -10.38 4.55
N ASN A 236 1.27 -9.16 4.86
CA ASN A 236 0.43 -8.00 5.09
C ASN A 236 0.63 -6.91 4.03
N SER A 237 1.86 -6.80 3.50
CA SER A 237 2.20 -5.78 2.52
C SER A 237 3.37 -6.24 1.67
N ALA A 238 3.44 -5.74 0.44
CA ALA A 238 4.53 -6.00 -0.49
C ALA A 238 4.78 -4.78 -1.36
N THR A 239 6.03 -4.48 -1.66
CA THR A 239 6.40 -3.32 -2.48
C THR A 239 7.51 -3.64 -3.47
N ILE A 240 7.55 -2.86 -4.56
CA ILE A 240 8.53 -3.00 -5.65
C ILE A 240 9.55 -1.87 -5.50
N THR A 241 10.84 -2.18 -5.54
CA THR A 241 11.88 -1.15 -5.50
C THR A 241 12.12 -0.58 -6.91
N PRO A 242 12.18 0.76 -7.07
CA PRO A 242 12.20 1.35 -8.42
C PRO A 242 13.55 1.30 -9.13
N LYS A 243 14.67 1.22 -8.40
CA LYS A 243 16.03 1.28 -8.99
C LYS A 243 16.71 -0.07 -9.14
N LYS A 244 16.33 -1.03 -8.33
CA LYS A 244 16.88 -2.38 -8.36
C LYS A 244 15.75 -3.36 -8.60
N ASP A 245 16.08 -4.49 -9.21
CA ASP A 245 15.12 -5.56 -9.44
C ASP A 245 14.84 -6.37 -8.17
N PHE A 246 14.32 -5.66 -7.14
CA PHE A 246 13.96 -6.27 -5.87
C PHE A 246 12.50 -6.00 -5.52
N VAL A 247 11.95 -6.89 -4.71
CA VAL A 247 10.68 -6.71 -4.02
C VAL A 247 10.89 -6.88 -2.52
N ILE A 248 10.14 -6.14 -1.73
CA ILE A 248 10.21 -6.18 -0.27
C ILE A 248 8.86 -6.67 0.24
N LEU A 249 8.87 -7.72 1.05
CA LEU A 249 7.70 -8.32 1.65
C LEU A 249 7.68 -8.05 3.15
N GLY A 250 6.54 -7.65 3.67
CA GLY A 250 6.26 -7.46 5.09
C GLY A 250 5.10 -8.32 5.56
N GLY A 251 5.22 -8.89 6.74
CA GLY A 251 4.18 -9.72 7.32
C GLY A 251 4.57 -10.22 8.69
N GLY A 252 4.02 -11.35 9.07
CA GLY A 252 4.24 -11.99 10.36
C GLY A 252 2.98 -12.66 10.85
N GLN A 253 3.13 -13.53 11.84
CA GLN A 253 2.02 -14.20 12.47
C GLN A 253 1.21 -13.19 13.31
N ALA A 254 -0.12 -13.26 13.27
CA ALA A 254 -0.97 -12.37 14.04
C ALA A 254 -0.65 -12.47 15.56
N ALA A 255 -0.72 -11.35 16.27
CA ALA A 255 -0.39 -11.29 17.69
C ALA A 255 -1.21 -12.27 18.55
N MET A 256 -2.43 -12.60 18.16
CA MET A 256 -3.28 -13.60 18.82
C MET A 256 -2.77 -15.04 18.67
N GLU A 257 -2.01 -15.35 17.64
CA GLU A 257 -1.43 -16.67 17.41
C GLU A 257 -0.05 -16.84 18.05
N VAL A 258 0.61 -15.72 18.39
CA VAL A 258 1.93 -15.73 19.06
C VAL A 258 1.85 -16.22 20.50
N THR A 259 0.69 -16.18 21.15
CA THR A 259 0.50 -16.65 22.53
C THR A 259 0.60 -18.16 22.67
N THR A 260 0.52 -18.92 21.58
CA THR A 260 0.64 -20.39 21.55
C THR A 260 2.04 -20.90 21.15
N THR A 261 2.89 -20.03 20.61
CA THR A 261 4.27 -20.35 20.23
C THR A 261 5.26 -19.58 21.11
N SER A 262 6.30 -20.27 21.60
CA SER A 262 7.33 -19.66 22.47
C SER A 262 7.84 -18.36 21.84
N GLY A 263 7.93 -17.27 22.63
CA GLY A 263 8.29 -15.91 22.21
C GLY A 263 9.66 -15.71 21.55
N ARG A 264 10.35 -16.80 21.19
CA ARG A 264 11.59 -16.82 20.40
C ARG A 264 11.38 -16.98 18.89
N GLN A 265 10.14 -17.17 18.40
CA GLN A 265 9.85 -17.46 17.00
C GLN A 265 9.12 -16.34 16.25
N GLY A 266 8.91 -15.17 16.85
CA GLY A 266 8.36 -14.00 16.14
C GLY A 266 9.35 -13.49 15.10
N ARG A 267 9.19 -13.93 13.85
CA ARG A 267 9.99 -13.45 12.71
C ARG A 267 9.31 -12.24 12.10
N PHE A 268 9.56 -11.07 12.67
CA PHE A 268 9.01 -9.80 12.20
C PHE A 268 10.07 -9.10 11.33
N GLU A 269 10.20 -9.57 10.12
CA GLU A 269 11.29 -9.20 9.21
C GLU A 269 10.73 -8.64 7.90
N ALA A 270 11.34 -7.57 7.39
CA ALA A 270 11.19 -7.19 6.00
C ALA A 270 12.10 -8.11 5.17
N ARG A 271 11.53 -8.81 4.19
CA ARG A 271 12.24 -9.79 3.37
C ARG A 271 12.44 -9.24 1.98
N PHE A 272 13.64 -9.39 1.47
CA PHE A 272 14.06 -8.95 0.15
C PHE A 272 14.17 -10.14 -0.78
N TYR A 273 13.51 -10.05 -1.92
CA TYR A 273 13.60 -11.04 -2.99
C TYR A 273 14.09 -10.38 -4.27
N HIS A 274 14.82 -11.14 -5.07
CA HIS A 274 15.14 -10.70 -6.42
C HIS A 274 13.90 -10.79 -7.30
N LYS A 275 13.55 -9.68 -8.00
CA LYS A 275 12.31 -9.57 -8.77
C LYS A 275 12.22 -10.59 -9.90
N VAL A 276 13.35 -10.90 -10.57
CA VAL A 276 13.39 -11.79 -11.72
C VAL A 276 13.63 -13.25 -11.34
N PHE A 277 14.56 -13.51 -10.40
CA PHE A 277 14.96 -14.87 -10.02
C PHE A 277 14.11 -15.48 -8.91
N GLU A 278 13.28 -14.66 -8.22
CA GLU A 278 12.39 -15.10 -7.13
C GLU A 278 13.13 -15.58 -5.87
N ASP A 279 14.44 -15.44 -5.82
CA ASP A 279 15.28 -15.86 -4.69
C ASP A 279 15.24 -14.84 -3.54
N GLU A 280 15.17 -15.31 -2.32
CA GLU A 280 15.34 -14.49 -1.13
C GLU A 280 16.81 -14.08 -0.97
N ILE A 281 17.08 -12.76 -1.01
CA ILE A 281 18.44 -12.21 -0.93
C ILE A 281 18.81 -11.70 0.45
N GLY A 282 17.83 -11.44 1.32
CA GLY A 282 18.12 -10.97 2.67
C GLY A 282 16.89 -10.61 3.48
N ARG A 283 17.14 -10.34 4.77
CA ARG A 283 16.11 -9.98 5.75
C ARG A 283 16.59 -8.85 6.64
N VAL A 284 15.68 -7.93 6.94
CA VAL A 284 15.93 -6.82 7.87
C VAL A 284 15.01 -6.94 9.06
N ARG A 285 15.58 -7.03 10.25
CA ARG A 285 14.88 -7.13 11.54
C ARG A 285 14.81 -5.76 12.20
N GLY A 286 13.85 -5.62 13.12
CA GLY A 286 13.79 -4.41 13.94
C GLY A 286 12.45 -4.18 14.62
N HIS A 287 11.35 -4.66 14.06
CA HIS A 287 10.02 -4.55 14.66
C HIS A 287 9.81 -5.58 15.78
N PHE A 288 9.01 -5.18 16.78
CA PHE A 288 8.62 -6.03 17.91
C PHE A 288 7.27 -6.72 17.71
N GLY A 289 6.68 -6.60 16.52
CA GLY A 289 5.44 -7.21 16.10
C GLY A 289 5.38 -7.39 14.59
N PRO A 290 4.30 -7.98 14.06
CA PRO A 290 4.10 -8.12 12.62
C PRO A 290 4.24 -6.79 11.87
N LEU A 291 4.86 -6.84 10.70
CA LEU A 291 4.86 -5.71 9.78
C LEU A 291 3.49 -5.64 9.11
N ASN A 292 2.82 -4.52 9.23
CA ASN A 292 1.53 -4.28 8.62
C ASN A 292 1.64 -3.59 7.26
N THR A 293 2.72 -2.84 7.06
CA THR A 293 2.92 -2.04 5.84
C THR A 293 4.40 -1.90 5.53
N VAL A 294 4.73 -1.96 4.24
CA VAL A 294 6.04 -1.60 3.68
C VAL A 294 5.81 -0.69 2.47
N ALA A 295 6.67 0.29 2.30
CA ALA A 295 6.62 1.19 1.16
C ALA A 295 8.04 1.48 0.66
N ALA A 296 8.26 1.38 -0.65
CA ALA A 296 9.51 1.79 -1.26
C ALA A 296 9.48 3.30 -1.57
N ASP A 297 10.58 3.96 -1.32
CA ASP A 297 10.81 5.33 -1.73
C ASP A 297 10.84 5.41 -3.27
N PRO A 298 10.02 6.25 -3.91
CA PRO A 298 10.00 6.39 -5.37
C PRO A 298 11.36 6.77 -5.96
N THR A 299 12.22 7.45 -5.20
CA THR A 299 13.59 7.77 -5.63
C THR A 299 14.54 6.57 -5.54
N GLY A 300 14.10 5.46 -4.92
CA GLY A 300 14.88 4.23 -4.73
C GLY A 300 16.07 4.36 -3.80
N ARG A 301 16.02 5.29 -2.83
CA ARG A 301 17.10 5.50 -1.85
C ARG A 301 16.84 4.83 -0.52
N SER A 302 15.59 4.56 -0.22
CA SER A 302 15.13 4.01 1.05
C SER A 302 13.87 3.18 0.92
N TYR A 303 13.48 2.54 2.00
CA TYR A 303 12.13 2.00 2.19
C TYR A 303 11.68 2.28 3.62
N ALA A 304 10.39 2.34 3.83
CA ALA A 304 9.78 2.47 5.14
C ALA A 304 9.00 1.22 5.49
N SER A 305 9.03 0.83 6.76
CA SER A 305 8.24 -0.28 7.31
C SER A 305 7.50 0.16 8.57
N GLY A 306 6.30 -0.36 8.76
CA GLY A 306 5.46 -0.07 9.91
C GLY A 306 4.81 -1.33 10.44
N GLY A 307 4.73 -1.45 11.75
CA GLY A 307 4.26 -2.65 12.42
C GLY A 307 3.26 -2.39 13.55
N GLU A 308 2.91 -3.48 14.22
CA GLU A 308 2.05 -3.47 15.42
C GLU A 308 2.67 -2.69 16.59
N ASP A 309 3.98 -2.46 16.56
CA ASP A 309 4.72 -1.72 17.60
C ASP A 309 4.53 -0.20 17.54
N GLY A 310 3.78 0.31 16.57
CA GLY A 310 3.48 1.74 16.43
C GLY A 310 4.64 2.59 15.86
N TYR A 311 5.76 1.99 15.49
CA TYR A 311 6.91 2.70 14.94
C TYR A 311 6.97 2.58 13.42
N VAL A 312 7.28 3.71 12.77
CA VAL A 312 7.77 3.70 11.38
C VAL A 312 9.30 3.60 11.43
N ARG A 313 9.86 2.72 10.62
CA ARG A 313 11.30 2.61 10.42
C ARG A 313 11.67 2.92 8.98
N VAL A 314 12.49 3.93 8.78
CA VAL A 314 13.03 4.30 7.47
C VAL A 314 14.45 3.74 7.36
N HIS A 315 14.67 2.91 6.36
CA HIS A 315 15.95 2.29 6.08
C HIS A 315 16.52 2.86 4.78
N HIS A 316 17.59 3.65 4.89
CA HIS A 316 18.33 4.10 3.72
C HIS A 316 19.22 2.97 3.20
N PHE A 317 19.15 2.73 1.90
CA PHE A 317 19.98 1.73 1.24
C PHE A 317 21.44 2.17 1.25
N ASP A 318 22.33 1.22 1.54
CA ASP A 318 23.76 1.44 1.54
C ASP A 318 24.42 1.00 0.22
N LYS A 319 25.73 1.24 0.12
CA LYS A 319 26.50 0.86 -1.06
C LYS A 319 26.38 -0.63 -1.38
N GLY A 320 26.33 -1.49 -0.36
CA GLY A 320 26.20 -2.93 -0.55
C GLY A 320 24.90 -3.33 -1.27
N TYR A 321 23.79 -2.60 -1.00
CA TYR A 321 22.53 -2.80 -1.72
C TYR A 321 22.65 -2.42 -3.20
N PHE A 322 23.28 -1.29 -3.51
CA PHE A 322 23.41 -0.83 -4.91
C PHE A 322 24.43 -1.64 -5.70
N ASP A 323 25.49 -2.12 -5.08
CA ASP A 323 26.54 -2.92 -5.69
C ASP A 323 26.13 -4.40 -5.84
N PHE A 324 25.06 -4.83 -5.19
CA PHE A 324 24.59 -6.22 -5.28
C PHE A 324 24.08 -6.51 -6.69
N ASN A 325 24.68 -7.49 -7.35
CA ASN A 325 24.23 -8.05 -8.63
C ASN A 325 24.53 -9.54 -8.64
N TYR A 326 23.67 -10.33 -9.26
CA TYR A 326 23.94 -11.73 -9.55
C TYR A 326 25.07 -11.85 -10.57
N GLU A 327 25.72 -13.00 -10.59
CA GLU A 327 26.85 -13.27 -11.51
C GLU A 327 26.43 -13.10 -12.98
N VAL A 328 25.25 -13.60 -13.34
CA VAL A 328 24.64 -13.44 -14.68
C VAL A 328 24.43 -11.97 -15.07
N GLU A 329 24.01 -11.15 -14.12
CA GLU A 329 23.82 -9.71 -14.35
C GLU A 329 25.19 -9.01 -14.53
N ARG A 330 26.21 -9.40 -13.76
CA ARG A 330 27.58 -8.88 -13.91
C ARG A 330 28.18 -9.23 -15.28
N GLU A 331 27.98 -10.46 -15.74
CA GLU A 331 28.44 -10.88 -17.06
C GLU A 331 27.74 -10.09 -18.19
N HIS A 332 26.43 -9.82 -18.03
CA HIS A 332 25.70 -9.01 -19.00
C HIS A 332 26.21 -7.56 -19.05
N LEU A 333 26.43 -6.94 -17.90
CA LEU A 333 26.99 -5.60 -17.79
C LEU A 333 28.40 -5.49 -18.39
N ASN A 334 29.25 -6.52 -18.18
CA ASN A 334 30.61 -6.58 -18.75
C ASN A 334 30.59 -6.75 -20.27
N ARG A 335 29.54 -7.31 -20.88
CA ARG A 335 29.40 -7.44 -22.34
C ARG A 335 28.91 -6.16 -23.01
N LEU A 336 28.31 -5.23 -22.24
CA LEU A 336 27.80 -3.95 -22.73
C LEU A 336 28.82 -2.81 -22.62
N GLN A 337 29.93 -3.03 -21.90
CA GLN A 337 31.11 -2.14 -21.85
C GLN A 337 32.13 -2.54 -22.90
#